data_36834b38b34ad230e87351640ef71919
#
_entry.id   36834b38b34ad230e87351640ef71919
#
_cell.length_a   1.000
_cell.length_b   1.000
_cell.length_c   1.000
_cell.angle_alpha   90.00
_cell.angle_beta   90.00
_cell.angle_gamma   90.00
#
_symmetry.space_group_name_H-M   'P 1'
#
loop_
_entity.id
_entity.type
_entity.pdbx_description
1 polymer ?
#
loop_
_entity_poly.entity_id
_entity_poly.type
_entity_poly.pdbx_seq_one_letter_code
_entity_poly.pdbx_strand_id
1 'polypeptide(L)'
;RLRCDWSSDVCSSDLNGFYEPIRNFAKNYPILGTCAGLIMMASSVPGSRVEPLGILDIEVDRNAYGRQVHSFTEQLPVQLNGRATQIPSTFIRAPKITRIAAGVEVISKYQGNPVAVKQDHHLGLSFHPELDNVTLFHEFIFKKELMDKPTPQHHAA
;
A
#
# COMPACT_ATOMS: atom_id res chain seq x y z
N ARG A 1 4.85 -10.71 29.38
CA ARG A 1 3.91 -11.14 28.34
C ARG A 1 3.47 -9.92 27.57
N LEU A 2 4.08 -9.66 26.43
CA LEU A 2 3.64 -8.68 25.45
C LEU A 2 2.35 -9.25 24.83
N ARG A 3 1.21 -8.68 25.19
CA ARG A 3 -0.04 -8.89 24.45
C ARG A 3 0.02 -8.01 23.22
N CYS A 4 0.38 -8.58 22.08
CA CYS A 4 0.09 -7.98 20.80
C CYS A 4 -1.42 -8.10 20.58
N ASP A 5 -2.14 -7.03 20.83
CA ASP A 5 -3.53 -6.92 20.41
C ASP A 5 -3.52 -6.63 18.90
N TRP A 6 -3.87 -7.62 18.11
CA TRP A 6 -3.90 -7.56 16.64
C TRP A 6 -4.83 -6.48 16.09
N SER A 7 -5.56 -5.80 16.96
CA SER A 7 -6.58 -4.83 16.54
C SER A 7 -6.10 -3.39 16.44
N SER A 8 -4.92 -3.01 16.96
CA SER A 8 -4.57 -1.59 17.01
C SER A 8 -3.10 -1.21 17.00
N ASP A 9 -2.19 -2.11 17.22
CA ASP A 9 -0.79 -1.74 17.34
C ASP A 9 0.07 -2.62 16.43
N VAL A 10 0.43 -2.06 15.24
CA VAL A 10 1.71 -2.42 14.67
C VAL A 10 2.71 -2.12 15.78
N CYS A 11 3.28 -3.16 16.37
CA CYS A 11 4.21 -3.03 17.50
C CYS A 11 5.37 -2.11 17.05
N SER A 12 5.32 -0.85 17.45
CA SER A 12 6.34 0.15 17.11
C SER A 12 7.72 -0.26 17.60
N SER A 13 7.79 -1.12 18.62
CA SER A 13 9.05 -1.64 19.17
C SER A 13 9.78 -2.60 18.24
N ASP A 14 9.05 -3.38 17.40
CA ASP A 14 9.66 -4.38 16.53
C ASP A 14 10.14 -3.79 15.19
N LEU A 15 9.63 -2.62 14.80
CA LEU A 15 10.00 -1.96 13.57
C LEU A 15 11.17 -0.98 13.71
N ASN A 16 11.58 -0.60 14.91
CA ASN A 16 12.63 0.40 15.14
C ASN A 16 13.96 0.08 14.45
N GLY A 17 14.27 -1.19 14.24
CA GLY A 17 15.45 -1.61 13.48
C GLY A 17 15.25 -1.72 11.97
N PHE A 18 14.00 -1.73 11.47
CA PHE A 18 13.68 -1.97 10.07
C PHE A 18 13.35 -0.70 9.28
N TYR A 19 13.08 0.44 9.92
CA TYR A 19 12.69 1.67 9.23
C TYR A 19 13.73 2.11 8.20
N GLU A 20 14.98 2.26 8.61
CA GLU A 20 16.04 2.68 7.70
C GLU A 20 16.34 1.66 6.59
N PRO A 21 16.42 0.35 6.87
CA PRO A 21 16.51 -0.66 5.82
C PRO A 21 15.38 -0.59 4.80
N ILE A 22 14.11 -0.43 5.23
CA ILE A 22 12.96 -0.33 4.32
C ILE A 22 13.01 0.97 3.52
N ARG A 23 13.29 2.11 4.14
CA ARG A 23 13.45 3.39 3.44
C ARG A 23 14.57 3.34 2.40
N ASN A 24 15.68 2.70 2.73
CA ASN A 24 16.80 2.52 1.79
C ASN A 24 16.45 1.58 0.65
N PHE A 25 15.72 0.49 0.92
CA PHE A 25 15.20 -0.41 -0.09
C PHE A 25 14.24 0.31 -1.04
N ALA A 26 13.33 1.12 -0.50
CA ALA A 26 12.35 1.89 -1.27
C ALA A 26 12.97 2.86 -2.28
N LYS A 27 14.20 3.32 -2.08
CA LYS A 27 14.88 4.21 -3.05
C LYS A 27 15.11 3.55 -4.41
N ASN A 28 15.26 2.22 -4.44
CA ASN A 28 15.67 1.49 -5.64
C ASN A 28 14.69 0.39 -6.05
N TYR A 29 13.79 -0.01 -5.16
CA TYR A 29 12.90 -1.16 -5.37
C TYR A 29 11.46 -0.80 -5.02
N PRO A 30 10.47 -1.37 -5.75
CA PRO A 30 9.07 -1.11 -5.51
C PRO A 30 8.60 -1.73 -4.20
N ILE A 31 7.64 -1.05 -3.58
CA ILE A 31 6.90 -1.55 -2.43
C ILE A 31 5.41 -1.49 -2.75
N LEU A 32 4.72 -2.59 -2.48
CA LEU A 32 3.27 -2.68 -2.48
C LEU A 32 2.80 -2.76 -1.03
N GLY A 33 2.04 -1.75 -0.58
CA GLY A 33 1.42 -1.75 0.74
C GLY A 33 -0.08 -1.93 0.66
N THR A 34 -0.61 -2.97 1.32
CA THR A 34 -2.06 -3.22 1.44
C THR A 34 -2.51 -2.93 2.86
N CYS A 35 -3.66 -2.31 3.04
CA CYS A 35 -4.29 -2.02 4.34
C CYS A 35 -3.29 -1.41 5.36
N ALA A 36 -2.79 -2.18 6.31
CA ALA A 36 -1.77 -1.74 7.27
C ALA A 36 -0.47 -1.28 6.58
N GLY A 37 -0.09 -1.92 5.48
CA GLY A 37 1.04 -1.51 4.66
C GLY A 37 0.88 -0.12 4.07
N LEU A 38 -0.33 0.26 3.63
CA LEU A 38 -0.63 1.63 3.19
C LEU A 38 -0.42 2.64 4.32
N ILE A 39 -0.88 2.33 5.55
CA ILE A 39 -0.68 3.18 6.73
C ILE A 39 0.81 3.38 6.98
N MET A 40 1.60 2.31 6.91
CA MET A 40 3.05 2.37 7.12
C MET A 40 3.77 3.19 6.05
N MET A 41 3.31 3.15 4.80
CA MET A 41 3.94 3.87 3.68
C MET A 41 3.60 5.35 3.63
N ALA A 42 2.56 5.81 4.33
CA ALA A 42 2.12 7.20 4.33
C ALA A 42 3.19 8.17 4.83
N SER A 43 3.06 9.44 4.48
CA SER A 43 3.86 10.54 5.05
C SER A 43 3.28 11.07 6.35
N SER A 44 1.97 10.90 6.57
CA SER A 44 1.26 11.38 7.76
C SER A 44 0.13 10.45 8.16
N VAL A 45 0.02 10.17 9.46
CA VAL A 45 -1.07 9.39 10.07
C VAL A 45 -1.50 10.08 11.36
N PRO A 46 -2.43 11.04 11.30
CA PRO A 46 -2.87 11.82 12.46
C PRO A 46 -3.36 10.93 13.61
N GLY A 47 -2.95 11.24 14.84
CA GLY A 47 -3.34 10.49 16.03
C GLY A 47 -2.71 9.10 16.18
N SER A 48 -1.81 8.71 15.28
CA SER A 48 -1.02 7.49 15.42
C SER A 48 0.19 7.73 16.33
N ARG A 49 0.53 6.70 17.12
CA ARG A 49 1.79 6.65 17.86
C ARG A 49 2.94 6.09 17.03
N VAL A 50 2.61 5.49 15.88
CA VAL A 50 3.58 4.90 14.97
C VAL A 50 4.00 5.96 13.96
N GLU A 51 5.29 6.22 13.85
CA GLU A 51 5.85 7.06 12.80
C GLU A 51 5.78 6.30 11.47
N PRO A 52 5.19 6.87 10.42
CA PRO A 52 5.13 6.22 9.11
C PRO A 52 6.49 6.31 8.38
N LEU A 53 6.66 5.50 7.34
CA LEU A 53 7.91 5.43 6.54
C LEU A 53 8.10 6.63 5.61
N GLY A 54 7.02 7.34 5.25
CA GLY A 54 7.09 8.49 4.35
C GLY A 54 7.44 8.13 2.89
N ILE A 55 7.02 6.94 2.44
CA ILE A 55 7.28 6.43 1.08
C ILE A 55 6.27 7.01 0.08
N LEU A 56 5.03 7.21 0.52
CA LEU A 56 3.95 7.85 -0.26
C LEU A 56 3.59 9.19 0.39
N ASP A 57 3.56 10.26 -0.39
CA ASP A 57 3.16 11.58 0.12
C ASP A 57 1.64 11.72 0.21
N ILE A 58 1.09 10.96 1.12
CA ILE A 58 -0.33 10.91 1.46
C ILE A 58 -0.54 11.02 2.95
N GLU A 59 -1.72 11.48 3.36
CA GLU A 59 -2.21 11.38 4.73
C GLU A 59 -3.26 10.29 4.82
N VAL A 60 -3.20 9.48 5.87
CA VAL A 60 -4.09 8.35 6.08
C VAL A 60 -4.74 8.41 7.45
N ASP A 61 -6.07 8.36 7.49
CA ASP A 61 -6.82 8.13 8.72
C ASP A 61 -7.08 6.62 8.88
N ARG A 62 -6.46 6.02 9.90
CA ARG A 62 -6.61 4.60 10.23
C ARG A 62 -7.96 4.25 10.86
N ASN A 63 -8.68 5.25 11.39
CA ASN A 63 -9.91 5.06 12.16
C ASN A 63 -11.15 5.68 11.49
N ALA A 64 -11.05 6.10 10.24
CA ALA A 64 -12.08 6.87 9.54
C ALA A 64 -13.45 6.18 9.47
N TYR A 65 -13.48 4.86 9.57
CA TYR A 65 -14.72 4.07 9.52
C TYR A 65 -15.21 3.61 10.90
N GLY A 66 -14.58 4.09 12.01
CA GLY A 66 -14.98 3.75 13.38
C GLY A 66 -14.67 2.31 13.79
N ARG A 67 -15.16 1.90 14.99
CA ARG A 67 -14.87 0.57 15.60
C ARG A 67 -15.64 -0.60 14.98
N GLN A 68 -16.64 -0.34 14.14
CA GLN A 68 -17.58 -1.34 13.59
C GLN A 68 -17.67 -1.25 12.09
N VAL A 69 -16.56 -1.40 11.39
CA VAL A 69 -16.64 -1.57 9.95
C VAL A 69 -16.74 -3.05 9.63
N HIS A 70 -17.90 -3.43 9.10
CA HIS A 70 -18.07 -4.76 8.51
C HIS A 70 -17.14 -4.89 7.31
N SER A 71 -16.53 -6.06 7.16
CA SER A 71 -15.85 -6.40 5.91
C SER A 71 -16.88 -6.43 4.78
N PHE A 72 -16.49 -5.87 3.63
CA PHE A 72 -17.32 -5.90 2.43
C PHE A 72 -16.46 -6.04 1.20
N THR A 73 -17.04 -6.57 0.12
CA THR A 73 -16.39 -6.68 -1.18
C THR A 73 -17.18 -5.88 -2.20
N GLU A 74 -16.47 -5.07 -2.99
CA GLU A 74 -17.04 -4.22 -4.03
C GLU A 74 -16.26 -4.36 -5.34
N GLN A 75 -16.94 -4.11 -6.45
CA GLN A 75 -16.30 -4.01 -7.76
C GLN A 75 -15.72 -2.60 -7.92
N LEU A 76 -14.40 -2.49 -8.02
CA LEU A 76 -13.72 -1.22 -8.18
C LEU A 76 -13.21 -1.00 -9.59
N PRO A 77 -13.44 0.17 -10.18
CA PRO A 77 -12.72 0.58 -11.38
C PRO A 77 -11.26 0.87 -11.03
N VAL A 78 -10.35 0.22 -11.73
CA VAL A 78 -8.90 0.42 -11.59
C VAL A 78 -8.35 0.92 -12.90
N GLN A 79 -7.55 1.97 -12.86
CA GLN A 79 -6.90 2.55 -14.03
C GLN A 79 -5.38 2.42 -13.90
N LEU A 80 -4.79 1.54 -14.70
CA LEU A 80 -3.34 1.27 -14.73
C LEU A 80 -2.82 1.30 -16.16
N ASN A 81 -1.75 2.05 -16.41
CA ASN A 81 -1.11 2.17 -17.74
C ASN A 81 -2.11 2.48 -18.87
N GLY A 82 -3.09 3.36 -18.61
CA GLY A 82 -4.11 3.72 -19.59
C GLY A 82 -5.17 2.65 -19.85
N ARG A 83 -5.15 1.53 -19.12
CA ARG A 83 -6.18 0.48 -19.17
C ARG A 83 -7.10 0.59 -17.97
N ALA A 84 -8.39 0.60 -18.23
CA ALA A 84 -9.43 0.52 -17.21
C ALA A 84 -9.92 -0.93 -17.10
N THR A 85 -10.03 -1.43 -15.87
CA THR A 85 -10.59 -2.74 -15.57
C THR A 85 -11.41 -2.67 -14.29
N GLN A 86 -12.32 -3.64 -14.11
CA GLN A 86 -13.05 -3.82 -12.86
C GLN A 86 -12.48 -4.99 -12.10
N ILE A 87 -12.28 -4.84 -10.81
CA ILE A 87 -11.77 -5.90 -9.95
C ILE A 87 -12.61 -6.02 -8.67
N PRO A 88 -12.85 -7.23 -8.16
CA PRO A 88 -13.36 -7.39 -6.82
C PRO A 88 -12.32 -6.88 -5.82
N SER A 89 -12.76 -6.21 -4.77
CA SER A 89 -11.88 -5.58 -3.78
C SER A 89 -12.51 -5.70 -2.40
N THR A 90 -11.88 -6.49 -1.54
CA THR A 90 -12.33 -6.73 -0.17
C THR A 90 -11.69 -5.74 0.80
N PHE A 91 -12.54 -5.02 1.51
CA PHE A 91 -12.17 -4.07 2.55
C PHE A 91 -12.38 -4.68 3.93
N ILE A 92 -11.35 -4.64 4.80
CA ILE A 92 -11.41 -5.07 6.20
C ILE A 92 -10.81 -3.97 7.04
N ARG A 93 -11.65 -3.24 7.80
CA ARG A 93 -11.21 -2.09 8.62
C ARG A 93 -10.24 -1.16 7.86
N ALA A 94 -10.63 -0.86 6.61
CA ALA A 94 -9.76 -0.19 5.66
C ALA A 94 -9.35 1.21 6.13
N PRO A 95 -8.10 1.62 5.94
CA PRO A 95 -7.69 2.99 6.16
C PRO A 95 -8.25 3.90 5.06
N LYS A 96 -8.48 5.17 5.40
CA LYS A 96 -8.95 6.19 4.46
C LYS A 96 -7.82 7.14 4.11
N ILE A 97 -7.59 7.34 2.83
CA ILE A 97 -6.67 8.38 2.34
C ILE A 97 -7.41 9.72 2.43
N THR A 98 -6.92 10.64 3.24
CA THR A 98 -7.55 11.95 3.52
C THR A 98 -6.89 13.09 2.75
N ARG A 99 -5.59 12.97 2.42
CA ARG A 99 -4.84 13.92 1.62
C ARG A 99 -3.94 13.20 0.63
N ILE A 100 -3.81 13.80 -0.55
CA ILE A 100 -2.89 13.36 -1.61
C ILE A 100 -2.09 14.58 -2.05
N ALA A 101 -0.77 14.46 -2.08
CA ALA A 101 0.11 15.51 -2.60
C ALA A 101 0.24 15.46 -4.12
N ALA A 102 0.81 16.53 -4.69
CA ALA A 102 1.17 16.56 -6.10
C ALA A 102 2.20 15.45 -6.40
N GLY A 103 2.00 14.74 -7.52
CA GLY A 103 2.87 13.62 -7.92
C GLY A 103 2.38 12.24 -7.46
N VAL A 104 1.35 12.17 -6.64
CA VAL A 104 0.67 10.91 -6.31
C VAL A 104 -0.48 10.68 -7.28
N GLU A 105 -0.45 9.59 -8.02
CA GLU A 105 -1.49 9.17 -8.96
C GLU A 105 -2.58 8.37 -8.27
N VAL A 106 -3.86 8.71 -8.50
CA VAL A 106 -4.99 7.93 -8.00
C VAL A 106 -5.34 6.85 -9.01
N ILE A 107 -5.18 5.60 -8.60
CA ILE A 107 -5.41 4.41 -9.42
C ILE A 107 -6.87 3.93 -9.33
N SER A 108 -7.48 4.06 -8.16
CA SER A 108 -8.87 3.68 -7.93
C SER A 108 -9.53 4.53 -6.85
N LYS A 109 -10.85 4.71 -6.99
CA LYS A 109 -11.70 5.39 -6.00
C LYS A 109 -12.89 4.52 -5.64
N TYR A 110 -13.29 4.62 -4.36
CA TYR A 110 -14.54 4.07 -3.85
C TYR A 110 -15.36 5.19 -3.22
N GLN A 111 -16.61 5.38 -3.68
CA GLN A 111 -17.49 6.47 -3.23
C GLN A 111 -16.79 7.85 -3.23
N GLY A 112 -16.04 8.13 -4.29
CA GLY A 112 -15.29 9.40 -4.45
C GLY A 112 -13.98 9.49 -3.67
N ASN A 113 -13.71 8.59 -2.72
CA ASN A 113 -12.48 8.58 -1.93
C ASN A 113 -11.40 7.73 -2.61
N PRO A 114 -10.15 8.18 -2.63
CA PRO A 114 -9.04 7.37 -3.13
C PRO A 114 -8.86 6.11 -2.27
N VAL A 115 -8.71 4.95 -2.91
CA VAL A 115 -8.48 3.65 -2.26
C VAL A 115 -7.29 2.88 -2.82
N ALA A 116 -6.76 3.34 -3.96
CA ALA A 116 -5.50 2.88 -4.52
C ALA A 116 -4.74 4.07 -5.09
N VAL A 117 -3.48 4.19 -4.73
CA VAL A 117 -2.59 5.29 -5.13
C VAL A 117 -1.23 4.77 -5.52
N LYS A 118 -0.58 5.48 -6.44
CA LYS A 118 0.76 5.19 -6.91
C LYS A 118 1.62 6.46 -6.82
N GLN A 119 2.86 6.29 -6.39
CA GLN A 119 3.90 7.32 -6.48
C GLN A 119 5.21 6.66 -6.89
N ASP A 120 5.80 7.17 -7.94
CA ASP A 120 7.00 6.59 -8.56
C ASP A 120 6.79 5.10 -8.89
N HIS A 121 7.53 4.22 -8.25
CA HIS A 121 7.41 2.78 -8.39
C HIS A 121 6.71 2.10 -7.21
N HIS A 122 6.09 2.86 -6.31
CA HIS A 122 5.37 2.33 -5.15
C HIS A 122 3.86 2.36 -5.34
N LEU A 123 3.17 1.42 -4.72
CA LEU A 123 1.72 1.30 -4.76
C LEU A 123 1.14 1.10 -3.35
N GLY A 124 0.11 1.87 -3.04
CA GLY A 124 -0.62 1.76 -1.78
C GLY A 124 -2.09 1.48 -2.00
N LEU A 125 -2.64 0.47 -1.31
CA LEU A 125 -4.02 0.01 -1.42
C LEU A 125 -4.70 0.00 -0.06
N SER A 126 -5.93 0.52 0.02
CA SER A 126 -6.75 0.47 1.24
C SER A 126 -7.43 -0.89 1.45
N PHE A 127 -7.45 -1.76 0.46
CA PHE A 127 -8.14 -3.05 0.43
C PHE A 127 -7.15 -4.21 0.30
N HIS A 128 -7.69 -5.43 0.28
CA HIS A 128 -6.93 -6.69 0.29
C HIS A 128 -7.10 -7.45 -1.03
N PRO A 129 -6.32 -7.17 -2.08
CA PRO A 129 -6.44 -7.86 -3.37
C PRO A 129 -6.14 -9.36 -3.28
N GLU A 130 -5.34 -9.77 -2.29
CA GLU A 130 -5.00 -11.17 -2.04
C GLU A 130 -6.20 -12.04 -1.62
N LEU A 131 -7.21 -11.45 -1.00
CA LEU A 131 -8.43 -12.16 -0.60
C LEU A 131 -9.35 -12.48 -1.79
N ASP A 132 -9.22 -11.70 -2.86
CA ASP A 132 -10.01 -11.83 -4.07
C ASP A 132 -9.22 -12.50 -5.21
N ASN A 133 -8.04 -13.05 -4.93
CA ASN A 133 -7.12 -13.63 -5.91
C ASN A 133 -6.74 -12.66 -7.05
N VAL A 134 -6.72 -11.36 -6.78
CA VAL A 134 -6.35 -10.32 -7.74
C VAL A 134 -4.83 -10.14 -7.77
N THR A 135 -4.18 -10.63 -8.82
CA THR A 135 -2.72 -10.53 -9.02
C THR A 135 -2.29 -9.25 -9.74
N LEU A 136 -3.24 -8.49 -10.27
CA LEU A 136 -3.02 -7.31 -11.12
C LEU A 136 -1.94 -6.36 -10.57
N PHE A 137 -2.03 -6.00 -9.29
CA PHE A 137 -1.11 -5.04 -8.66
C PHE A 137 0.29 -5.60 -8.47
N HIS A 138 0.40 -6.88 -8.11
CA HIS A 138 1.67 -7.58 -8.00
C HIS A 138 2.35 -7.68 -9.38
N GLU A 139 1.60 -8.07 -10.39
CA GLU A 139 2.11 -8.15 -11.75
C GLU A 139 2.53 -6.78 -12.29
N PHE A 140 1.75 -5.75 -11.99
CA PHE A 140 2.06 -4.40 -12.42
C PHE A 140 3.38 -3.89 -11.83
N ILE A 141 3.60 -4.09 -10.52
CA ILE A 141 4.78 -3.59 -9.82
C ILE A 141 6.02 -4.47 -10.09
N PHE A 142 5.88 -5.79 -9.91
CA PHE A 142 7.06 -6.66 -9.84
C PHE A 142 7.46 -7.26 -11.20
N LYS A 143 6.53 -7.46 -12.14
CA LYS A 143 6.90 -7.94 -13.49
C LYS A 143 7.65 -6.91 -14.30
N LYS A 144 7.34 -5.63 -14.15
CA LYS A 144 8.04 -4.55 -14.83
C LYS A 144 9.53 -4.53 -14.46
N GLU A 145 9.86 -4.73 -13.18
CA GLU A 145 11.25 -4.80 -12.74
C GLU A 145 12.01 -6.04 -13.24
N LEU A 146 11.30 -7.17 -13.38
CA LEU A 146 11.92 -8.38 -13.94
C LEU A 146 12.26 -8.22 -15.42
N MET A 147 11.53 -7.37 -16.16
CA MET A 147 11.80 -7.09 -17.58
C MET A 147 12.92 -6.06 -17.79
N ASP A 148 13.11 -5.15 -16.83
CA ASP A 148 14.12 -4.08 -16.92
C ASP A 148 15.48 -4.46 -16.32
N LYS A 149 15.62 -5.63 -15.68
CA LYS A 149 16.93 -6.13 -15.21
C LYS A 149 17.74 -6.67 -16.38
N PRO A 150 18.95 -6.15 -16.63
CA PRO A 150 19.85 -6.78 -17.58
C PRO A 150 20.12 -8.22 -17.13
N THR A 151 19.93 -9.15 -18.04
CA THR A 151 20.24 -10.57 -17.84
C THR A 151 21.68 -10.69 -17.32
N PRO A 152 21.95 -11.38 -16.19
CA PRO A 152 23.30 -11.60 -15.73
C PRO A 152 24.09 -12.27 -16.86
N GLN A 153 25.12 -11.59 -17.37
CA GLN A 153 26.04 -12.22 -18.31
C GLN A 153 26.79 -13.29 -17.53
N HIS A 154 26.46 -14.55 -17.76
CA HIS A 154 27.29 -15.65 -17.35
C HIS A 154 28.63 -15.54 -18.09
N HIS A 155 29.62 -14.99 -17.41
CA HIS A 155 31.00 -15.19 -17.85
C HIS A 155 31.32 -16.67 -17.64
N ALA A 156 31.24 -17.42 -18.71
CA ALA A 156 31.84 -18.75 -18.76
C ALA A 156 33.34 -18.56 -18.66
N ALA A 157 33.93 -19.12 -17.61
CA ALA A 157 35.37 -19.27 -17.43
C ALA A 157 35.83 -20.50 -18.20
#